data_10a537d606a267fbc55a7b6e1d0de486
#
_entry.id   10a537d606a267fbc55a7b6e1d0de486
#
_cell.length_a   1.000
_cell.length_b   1.000
_cell.length_c   1.000
_cell.angle_alpha   90.00
_cell.angle_beta   90.00
_cell.angle_gamma   90.00
#
_symmetry.space_group_name_H-M   'P 1'
#
loop_
_entity.id
_entity.type
_entity.pdbx_description
1 polymer ?
#
loop_
_entity_poly.entity_id
_entity_poly.type
_entity_poly.pdbx_seq_one_letter_code
_entity_poly.pdbx_strand_id
1 'polypeptide(L)'
;MAKISFNDISFTYEGSEAETIKGFQLAIEDGEILSLLGKSGSGKTTLLKIMAGLLSPQKGRLCFDNEDVTQLTAKKRDIAQVFQFPVLYDSMNVEDNVKFPLRIKKLPEIEVLKRFERVCSLLELDPILKSKSKDLSLYQRQIVSIARAFVRPNLKAVFLDEPLTALSPKLKWQLRKKIKTLQREDRVTMVFVTHDQTEALSFADRVGIIDAGTLVQLDEPKTIYERPLTTFVGDFIGNPGMNFLPVEAFFSKHDSRKKASKVGFRAEWAELAEVGEGRLSGKVVGFEADRTRDHQPYGTTYIHSNFGQMRVRGAYQRLVGKTVSVRLTSHLFFDSNDTLINEDG
;
A
#
# COMPACT_ATOMS: atom_id res chain seq x y z
N MET A 1 15.16 15.08 -9.23
CA MET A 1 14.26 14.26 -8.43
C MET A 1 14.94 14.06 -7.11
N ALA A 2 14.35 13.48 -6.10
CA ALA A 2 15.00 13.51 -4.79
C ALA A 2 14.83 12.18 -4.05
N LYS A 3 15.93 11.74 -3.41
CA LYS A 3 15.88 10.78 -2.32
C LYS A 3 15.27 11.46 -1.11
N ILE A 4 14.31 10.79 -0.42
CA ILE A 4 13.65 11.35 0.76
C ILE A 4 14.05 10.52 1.96
N SER A 5 14.53 11.16 3.04
CA SER A 5 14.88 10.44 4.26
C SER A 5 14.26 11.06 5.51
N PHE A 6 13.64 10.21 6.30
CA PHE A 6 13.14 10.51 7.63
C PHE A 6 14.15 10.01 8.65
N ASN A 7 14.64 10.89 9.49
CA ASN A 7 15.61 10.56 10.52
C ASN A 7 14.99 10.87 11.89
N ASP A 8 14.46 9.84 12.56
CA ASP A 8 13.91 9.89 13.92
C ASP A 8 12.77 10.91 14.09
N ILE A 9 11.85 10.96 13.12
CA ILE A 9 10.72 11.91 13.13
C ILE A 9 9.71 11.52 14.20
N SER A 10 9.37 12.46 15.10
CA SER A 10 8.25 12.34 16.03
C SER A 10 7.30 13.53 15.88
N PHE A 11 6.00 13.24 15.95
CA PHE A 11 4.95 14.24 15.82
C PHE A 11 3.74 13.93 16.70
N THR A 12 3.28 14.96 17.39
CA THR A 12 2.05 14.95 18.21
C THR A 12 1.15 16.14 17.77
N TYR A 13 -0.13 15.88 17.55
CA TYR A 13 -1.08 16.97 17.30
C TYR A 13 -1.32 17.79 18.56
N GLU A 14 -1.52 19.09 18.38
CA GLU A 14 -1.90 19.99 19.48
C GLU A 14 -3.17 19.48 20.19
N GLY A 15 -3.13 19.41 21.52
CA GLY A 15 -4.20 18.87 22.33
C GLY A 15 -4.28 17.33 22.43
N SER A 16 -3.33 16.60 21.80
CA SER A 16 -3.21 15.17 21.96
C SER A 16 -2.10 14.81 22.95
N GLU A 17 -2.36 13.85 23.86
CA GLU A 17 -1.33 13.32 24.77
C GLU A 17 -0.47 12.23 24.11
N ALA A 18 -0.98 11.60 23.04
CA ALA A 18 -0.32 10.48 22.38
C ALA A 18 0.44 10.97 21.12
N GLU A 19 1.69 10.53 20.97
CA GLU A 19 2.46 10.71 19.73
C GLU A 19 1.77 10.00 18.57
N THR A 20 1.49 10.74 17.51
CA THR A 20 0.92 10.21 16.25
C THR A 20 1.99 9.55 15.39
N ILE A 21 3.21 10.08 15.39
CA ILE A 21 4.39 9.51 14.73
C ILE A 21 5.48 9.40 15.79
N LYS A 22 6.16 8.23 15.84
CA LYS A 22 7.05 7.84 16.94
C LYS A 22 8.41 7.40 16.39
N GLY A 23 9.43 8.25 16.49
CA GLY A 23 10.79 7.90 16.10
C GLY A 23 10.89 7.32 14.68
N PHE A 24 10.12 7.86 13.73
CA PHE A 24 9.93 7.28 12.41
C PHE A 24 11.20 7.43 11.56
N GLN A 25 11.66 6.30 11.03
CA GLN A 25 12.82 6.23 10.14
C GLN A 25 12.42 5.59 8.82
N LEU A 26 12.76 6.22 7.70
CA LEU A 26 12.44 5.73 6.36
C LEU A 26 13.39 6.38 5.35
N ALA A 27 13.87 5.60 4.39
CA ALA A 27 14.55 6.10 3.20
C ALA A 27 13.77 5.68 1.95
N ILE A 28 13.46 6.66 1.10
CA ILE A 28 12.83 6.49 -0.22
C ILE A 28 13.87 6.86 -1.26
N GLU A 29 14.18 5.95 -2.16
CA GLU A 29 15.22 6.19 -3.17
C GLU A 29 14.73 7.13 -4.27
N ASP A 30 15.67 7.75 -4.98
CA ASP A 30 15.35 8.63 -6.11
C ASP A 30 14.62 7.87 -7.22
N GLY A 31 13.48 8.39 -7.66
CA GLY A 31 12.65 7.79 -8.70
C GLY A 31 11.85 6.56 -8.25
N GLU A 32 11.85 6.23 -6.96
CA GLU A 32 11.10 5.11 -6.40
C GLU A 32 9.60 5.43 -6.26
N ILE A 33 8.76 4.42 -6.46
CA ILE A 33 7.35 4.42 -6.04
C ILE A 33 7.26 3.68 -4.71
N LEU A 34 7.10 4.41 -3.62
CA LEU A 34 6.82 3.85 -2.30
C LEU A 34 5.33 3.90 -2.00
N SER A 35 4.73 2.80 -1.58
CA SER A 35 3.40 2.81 -0.99
C SER A 35 3.47 2.79 0.54
N LEU A 36 2.73 3.67 1.21
CA LEU A 36 2.49 3.61 2.64
C LEU A 36 1.13 2.98 2.90
N LEU A 37 1.12 1.80 3.49
CA LEU A 37 -0.05 0.98 3.76
C LEU A 37 -0.24 0.81 5.28
N GLY A 38 -1.48 0.84 5.76
CA GLY A 38 -1.81 0.64 7.17
C GLY A 38 -3.27 0.94 7.45
N LYS A 39 -3.74 0.58 8.64
CA LYS A 39 -5.13 0.84 9.08
C LYS A 39 -5.43 2.34 9.12
N SER A 40 -6.70 2.71 9.13
CA SER A 40 -7.10 4.10 9.38
C SER A 40 -6.55 4.57 10.73
N GLY A 41 -6.04 5.81 10.78
CA GLY A 41 -5.43 6.35 12.00
C GLY A 41 -3.99 5.90 12.28
N SER A 42 -3.34 5.09 11.44
CA SER A 42 -1.96 4.65 11.67
C SER A 42 -0.88 5.74 11.47
N GLY A 43 -1.24 6.94 11.00
CA GLY A 43 -0.30 8.06 10.83
C GLY A 43 0.11 8.37 9.39
N LYS A 44 -0.35 7.63 8.37
CA LYS A 44 0.03 7.80 6.95
C LYS A 44 -0.18 9.20 6.41
N THR A 45 -1.38 9.77 6.57
CA THR A 45 -1.69 11.14 6.13
C THR A 45 -0.88 12.18 6.90
N THR A 46 -0.54 11.92 8.17
CA THR A 46 0.34 12.79 8.97
C THR A 46 1.76 12.81 8.41
N LEU A 47 2.32 11.63 8.08
CA LEU A 47 3.63 11.52 7.42
C LEU A 47 3.62 12.26 6.09
N LEU A 48 2.56 12.11 5.30
CA LEU A 48 2.43 12.79 4.01
C LEU A 48 2.36 14.31 4.18
N LYS A 49 1.64 14.81 5.19
CA LYS A 49 1.60 16.24 5.51
C LYS A 49 2.96 16.78 5.99
N ILE A 50 3.73 15.98 6.74
CA ILE A 50 5.09 16.31 7.13
C ILE A 50 5.99 16.39 5.90
N MET A 51 5.95 15.40 4.99
CA MET A 51 6.69 15.43 3.71
C MET A 51 6.31 16.65 2.86
N ALA A 52 5.03 16.99 2.83
CA ALA A 52 4.55 18.13 2.05
C ALA A 52 4.91 19.49 2.65
N GLY A 53 5.40 19.56 3.90
CA GLY A 53 5.67 20.82 4.59
C GLY A 53 4.40 21.55 5.05
N LEU A 54 3.34 20.80 5.28
CA LEU A 54 2.07 21.25 5.87
C LEU A 54 2.05 21.10 7.39
N LEU A 55 2.90 20.20 7.91
CA LEU A 55 3.15 19.97 9.33
C LEU A 55 4.66 19.95 9.56
N SER A 56 5.09 20.51 10.68
CA SER A 56 6.50 20.45 11.14
C SER A 56 6.60 19.46 12.30
N PRO A 57 7.48 18.46 12.24
CA PRO A 57 7.66 17.52 13.34
C PRO A 57 8.32 18.23 14.53
N GLN A 58 8.06 17.72 15.74
CA GLN A 58 8.69 18.25 16.96
C GLN A 58 10.09 17.71 17.17
N LYS A 59 10.40 16.49 16.61
CA LYS A 59 11.74 15.87 16.69
C LYS A 59 12.13 15.30 15.33
N GLY A 60 13.42 15.12 15.14
CA GLY A 60 14.01 14.50 13.96
C GLY A 60 14.19 15.45 12.79
N ARG A 61 14.62 14.89 11.65
CA ARG A 61 14.91 15.64 10.42
C ARG A 61 14.33 14.94 9.20
N LEU A 62 13.77 15.74 8.30
CA LEU A 62 13.35 15.32 6.97
C LEU A 62 14.31 15.91 5.95
N CYS A 63 14.96 15.07 5.15
CA CYS A 63 15.86 15.52 4.10
C CYS A 63 15.36 15.12 2.71
N PHE A 64 15.55 16.02 1.73
CA PHE A 64 15.43 15.73 0.30
C PHE A 64 16.83 15.78 -0.28
N ASP A 65 17.31 14.65 -0.82
CA ASP A 65 18.72 14.40 -1.08
C ASP A 65 19.53 14.60 0.22
N ASN A 66 20.42 15.55 0.26
CA ASN A 66 21.20 15.91 1.45
C ASN A 66 20.73 17.24 2.09
N GLU A 67 19.66 17.84 1.58
CA GLU A 67 19.12 19.10 2.06
C GLU A 67 18.09 18.87 3.16
N ASP A 68 18.30 19.45 4.35
CA ASP A 68 17.31 19.45 5.42
C ASP A 68 16.14 20.37 5.05
N VAL A 69 14.99 19.76 4.80
CA VAL A 69 13.74 20.45 4.43
C VAL A 69 12.73 20.53 5.59
N THR A 70 13.13 20.12 6.79
CA THR A 70 12.22 19.98 7.94
C THR A 70 11.39 21.24 8.20
N GLN A 71 12.04 22.40 8.16
CA GLN A 71 11.40 23.71 8.40
C GLN A 71 10.99 24.44 7.11
N LEU A 72 11.21 23.84 5.94
CA LEU A 72 10.82 24.47 4.68
C LEU A 72 9.33 24.34 4.47
N THR A 73 8.69 25.44 4.05
CA THR A 73 7.29 25.45 3.64
C THR A 73 7.06 24.63 2.37
N ALA A 74 5.84 24.13 2.16
CA ALA A 74 5.46 23.35 0.98
C ALA A 74 5.88 24.01 -0.35
N LYS A 75 5.77 25.35 -0.45
CA LYS A 75 6.15 26.14 -1.63
C LYS A 75 7.64 25.96 -2.00
N LYS A 76 8.52 25.80 -1.01
CA LYS A 76 9.99 25.69 -1.21
C LYS A 76 10.45 24.27 -1.46
N ARG A 77 9.60 23.26 -1.26
CA ARG A 77 9.97 21.83 -1.41
C ARG A 77 9.86 21.30 -2.83
N ASP A 78 9.30 22.07 -3.78
CA ASP A 78 9.06 21.65 -5.19
C ASP A 78 8.40 20.28 -5.32
N ILE A 79 7.40 20.02 -4.49
CA ILE A 79 6.58 18.80 -4.51
C ILE A 79 5.19 19.08 -5.08
N ALA A 80 4.52 18.06 -5.55
CA ALA A 80 3.10 18.10 -5.86
C ALA A 80 2.34 17.12 -4.95
N GLN A 81 1.15 17.52 -4.50
CA GLN A 81 0.27 16.65 -3.74
C GLN A 81 -1.08 16.52 -4.45
N VAL A 82 -1.55 15.29 -4.57
CA VAL A 82 -2.89 14.92 -5.03
C VAL A 82 -3.66 14.41 -3.83
N PHE A 83 -4.79 15.04 -3.54
CA PHE A 83 -5.62 14.72 -2.39
C PHE A 83 -6.64 13.63 -2.71
N GLN A 84 -7.17 12.98 -1.70
CA GLN A 84 -8.23 11.98 -1.79
C GLN A 84 -9.46 12.53 -2.52
N PHE A 85 -9.86 13.75 -2.19
CA PHE A 85 -10.90 14.49 -2.92
C PHE A 85 -10.24 15.50 -3.85
N PRO A 86 -10.42 15.38 -5.18
CA PRO A 86 -9.77 16.25 -6.14
C PRO A 86 -10.27 17.69 -6.01
N VAL A 87 -9.34 18.60 -5.74
CA VAL A 87 -9.60 20.04 -5.64
C VAL A 87 -9.21 20.71 -6.95
N LEU A 88 -10.19 21.19 -7.70
CA LEU A 88 -10.01 21.96 -8.93
C LEU A 88 -10.53 23.38 -8.76
N TYR A 89 -10.05 24.30 -9.57
CA TYR A 89 -10.59 25.69 -9.61
C TYR A 89 -11.88 25.68 -10.43
N ASP A 90 -13.01 25.93 -9.79
CA ASP A 90 -14.34 25.86 -10.42
C ASP A 90 -14.59 26.97 -11.43
N SER A 91 -13.88 28.10 -11.32
CA SER A 91 -13.91 29.19 -12.28
C SER A 91 -13.18 28.87 -13.59
N MET A 92 -12.38 27.79 -13.65
CA MET A 92 -11.54 27.40 -14.78
C MET A 92 -12.08 26.16 -15.45
N ASN A 93 -11.86 26.05 -16.79
CA ASN A 93 -12.02 24.79 -17.50
C ASN A 93 -10.85 23.83 -17.20
N VAL A 94 -10.87 22.62 -17.79
CA VAL A 94 -9.82 21.62 -17.59
C VAL A 94 -8.47 22.13 -18.10
N GLU A 95 -8.42 22.70 -19.30
CA GLU A 95 -7.20 23.25 -19.89
C GLU A 95 -6.53 24.29 -18.97
N ASP A 96 -7.31 25.26 -18.48
CA ASP A 96 -6.80 26.29 -17.58
C ASP A 96 -6.36 25.72 -16.24
N ASN A 97 -7.11 24.74 -15.67
CA ASN A 97 -6.71 24.05 -14.47
C ASN A 97 -5.35 23.37 -14.61
N VAL A 98 -5.11 22.66 -15.72
CA VAL A 98 -3.83 21.97 -15.96
C VAL A 98 -2.70 22.96 -16.21
N LYS A 99 -2.92 24.03 -16.99
CA LYS A 99 -1.90 25.05 -17.30
C LYS A 99 -1.59 25.97 -16.12
N PHE A 100 -2.48 26.10 -15.13
CA PHE A 100 -2.36 27.05 -14.02
C PHE A 100 -1.02 26.99 -13.27
N PRO A 101 -0.47 25.81 -12.85
CA PRO A 101 0.83 25.74 -12.18
C PRO A 101 1.99 26.28 -13.03
N LEU A 102 1.92 26.12 -14.35
CA LEU A 102 2.95 26.58 -15.27
C LEU A 102 2.93 28.11 -15.43
N ARG A 103 1.72 28.68 -15.48
CA ARG A 103 1.51 30.14 -15.54
C ARG A 103 2.03 30.84 -14.28
N ILE A 104 1.82 30.24 -13.09
CA ILE A 104 2.39 30.76 -11.84
C ILE A 104 3.93 30.78 -11.87
N LYS A 105 4.55 29.76 -12.46
CA LYS A 105 6.02 29.69 -12.61
C LYS A 105 6.54 30.61 -13.73
N LYS A 106 5.66 31.31 -14.46
CA LYS A 106 5.99 32.25 -15.56
C LYS A 106 6.89 31.61 -16.64
N LEU A 107 6.60 30.35 -17.00
CA LEU A 107 7.34 29.66 -18.07
C LEU A 107 7.04 30.27 -19.44
N PRO A 108 7.98 30.18 -20.41
CA PRO A 108 7.72 30.53 -21.80
C PRO A 108 6.55 29.71 -22.36
N GLU A 109 5.71 30.34 -23.19
CA GLU A 109 4.49 29.69 -23.72
C GLU A 109 4.78 28.39 -24.49
N ILE A 110 5.88 28.32 -25.19
CA ILE A 110 6.31 27.11 -25.91
C ILE A 110 6.56 25.92 -24.95
N GLU A 111 7.12 26.20 -23.79
CA GLU A 111 7.34 25.17 -22.75
C GLU A 111 6.03 24.79 -22.05
N VAL A 112 5.16 25.76 -21.82
CA VAL A 112 3.79 25.53 -21.30
C VAL A 112 3.03 24.59 -22.21
N LEU A 113 3.00 24.85 -23.51
CA LEU A 113 2.31 24.02 -24.51
C LEU A 113 2.90 22.61 -24.55
N LYS A 114 4.21 22.48 -24.67
CA LYS A 114 4.89 21.18 -24.73
C LYS A 114 4.56 20.29 -23.53
N ARG A 115 4.62 20.84 -22.29
CA ARG A 115 4.32 20.08 -21.07
C ARG A 115 2.85 19.73 -20.98
N PHE A 116 1.98 20.67 -21.33
CA PHE A 116 0.54 20.50 -21.34
C PHE A 116 0.11 19.39 -22.30
N GLU A 117 0.53 19.46 -23.58
CA GLU A 117 0.20 18.47 -24.60
C GLU A 117 0.66 17.07 -24.19
N ARG A 118 1.90 16.93 -23.69
CA ARG A 118 2.43 15.66 -23.21
C ARG A 118 1.53 15.04 -22.13
N VAL A 119 1.21 15.80 -21.08
CA VAL A 119 0.42 15.28 -19.95
C VAL A 119 -1.02 15.00 -20.38
N CYS A 120 -1.62 15.85 -21.22
CA CYS A 120 -2.97 15.65 -21.73
C CYS A 120 -3.07 14.39 -22.61
N SER A 121 -2.10 14.15 -23.47
CA SER A 121 -2.03 12.95 -24.30
C SER A 121 -1.92 11.68 -23.46
N LEU A 122 -1.00 11.63 -22.47
CA LEU A 122 -0.81 10.47 -21.60
C LEU A 122 -2.05 10.15 -20.72
N LEU A 123 -2.77 11.20 -20.31
CA LEU A 123 -3.96 11.06 -19.49
C LEU A 123 -5.27 11.03 -20.30
N GLU A 124 -5.19 11.21 -21.63
CA GLU A 124 -6.35 11.20 -22.54
C GLU A 124 -7.38 12.29 -22.17
N LEU A 125 -6.91 13.53 -21.97
CA LEU A 125 -7.75 14.64 -21.52
C LEU A 125 -8.44 15.40 -22.66
N ASP A 126 -8.06 15.19 -23.92
CA ASP A 126 -8.54 15.95 -25.10
C ASP A 126 -10.07 16.11 -25.14
N PRO A 127 -10.88 15.04 -24.87
CA PRO A 127 -12.33 15.16 -24.97
C PRO A 127 -12.96 16.10 -23.95
N ILE A 128 -12.25 16.41 -22.85
CA ILE A 128 -12.79 17.19 -21.72
C ILE A 128 -12.09 18.52 -21.49
N LEU A 129 -11.12 18.91 -22.33
CA LEU A 129 -10.31 20.13 -22.13
C LEU A 129 -11.14 21.41 -21.95
N LYS A 130 -12.24 21.52 -22.68
CA LYS A 130 -13.14 22.71 -22.62
C LYS A 130 -14.23 22.62 -21.55
N SER A 131 -14.37 21.45 -20.90
CA SER A 131 -15.36 21.26 -19.84
C SER A 131 -15.02 22.06 -18.58
N LYS A 132 -16.03 22.55 -17.88
CA LYS A 132 -15.85 23.16 -16.55
C LYS A 132 -15.65 22.07 -15.52
N SER A 133 -14.86 22.35 -14.47
CA SER A 133 -14.57 21.38 -13.42
C SER A 133 -15.82 20.84 -12.70
N LYS A 134 -16.86 21.66 -12.57
CA LYS A 134 -18.14 21.25 -11.96
C LYS A 134 -18.91 20.18 -12.75
N ASP A 135 -18.70 20.13 -14.07
CA ASP A 135 -19.43 19.23 -14.98
C ASP A 135 -18.71 17.87 -15.12
N LEU A 136 -17.55 17.70 -14.48
CA LEU A 136 -16.73 16.51 -14.54
C LEU A 136 -17.19 15.45 -13.54
N SER A 137 -17.15 14.17 -13.98
CA SER A 137 -17.25 13.04 -13.06
C SER A 137 -16.10 13.02 -12.05
N LEU A 138 -16.25 12.31 -10.94
CA LEU A 138 -15.20 12.17 -9.94
C LEU A 138 -13.89 11.62 -10.54
N TYR A 139 -13.97 10.63 -11.41
CA TYR A 139 -12.81 10.08 -12.15
C TYR A 139 -12.12 11.14 -12.99
N GLN A 140 -12.88 11.93 -13.76
CA GLN A 140 -12.33 13.02 -14.57
C GLN A 140 -11.67 14.10 -13.71
N ARG A 141 -12.30 14.49 -12.60
CA ARG A 141 -11.71 15.43 -11.64
C ARG A 141 -10.39 14.91 -11.08
N GLN A 142 -10.33 13.60 -10.78
CA GLN A 142 -9.12 12.97 -10.25
C GLN A 142 -7.98 12.98 -11.29
N ILE A 143 -8.27 12.61 -12.55
CA ILE A 143 -7.27 12.68 -13.64
C ILE A 143 -6.76 14.10 -13.85
N VAL A 144 -7.63 15.10 -13.83
CA VAL A 144 -7.22 16.52 -13.98
C VAL A 144 -6.35 16.96 -12.78
N SER A 145 -6.65 16.52 -11.57
CA SER A 145 -5.82 16.79 -10.39
C SER A 145 -4.41 16.19 -10.53
N ILE A 146 -4.32 14.97 -11.06
CA ILE A 146 -3.05 14.29 -11.38
C ILE A 146 -2.30 15.04 -12.50
N ALA A 147 -3.00 15.45 -13.56
CA ALA A 147 -2.41 16.26 -14.62
C ALA A 147 -1.77 17.55 -14.09
N ARG A 148 -2.46 18.25 -13.19
CA ARG A 148 -1.94 19.45 -12.52
C ARG A 148 -0.69 19.19 -11.67
N ALA A 149 -0.55 18.00 -11.12
CA ALA A 149 0.67 17.61 -10.42
C ALA A 149 1.82 17.39 -11.40
N PHE A 150 1.63 16.54 -12.41
CA PHE A 150 2.69 16.10 -13.31
C PHE A 150 3.08 17.10 -14.40
N VAL A 151 2.25 18.11 -14.68
CA VAL A 151 2.61 19.17 -15.66
C VAL A 151 3.74 20.06 -15.14
N ARG A 152 3.96 20.10 -13.83
CA ARG A 152 4.93 21.00 -13.18
C ARG A 152 6.37 20.59 -13.51
N PRO A 153 7.26 21.56 -13.84
CA PRO A 153 8.68 21.29 -14.04
C PRO A 153 9.40 21.07 -12.70
N ASN A 154 10.52 20.36 -12.77
CA ASN A 154 11.48 20.21 -11.66
C ASN A 154 10.86 19.71 -10.35
N LEU A 155 9.89 18.79 -10.46
CA LEU A 155 9.31 18.15 -9.28
C LEU A 155 10.36 17.27 -8.59
N LYS A 156 10.57 17.50 -7.29
CA LYS A 156 11.36 16.60 -6.45
C LYS A 156 10.58 15.33 -6.13
N ALA A 157 9.28 15.45 -5.81
CA ALA A 157 8.42 14.32 -5.52
C ALA A 157 6.94 14.60 -5.81
N VAL A 158 6.16 13.53 -5.97
CA VAL A 158 4.69 13.55 -6.05
C VAL A 158 4.10 12.70 -4.93
N PHE A 159 3.19 13.28 -4.17
CA PHE A 159 2.49 12.61 -3.07
C PHE A 159 1.02 12.40 -3.44
N LEU A 160 0.54 11.17 -3.33
CA LEU A 160 -0.82 10.77 -3.65
C LEU A 160 -1.49 10.24 -2.37
N ASP A 161 -2.48 10.98 -1.86
CA ASP A 161 -3.22 10.61 -0.65
C ASP A 161 -4.54 9.95 -1.04
N GLU A 162 -4.60 8.63 -0.96
CA GLU A 162 -5.75 7.79 -1.29
C GLU A 162 -6.44 8.14 -2.63
N PRO A 163 -5.70 8.32 -3.74
CA PRO A 163 -6.25 8.93 -4.96
C PRO A 163 -7.26 8.05 -5.70
N LEU A 164 -7.46 6.80 -5.27
CA LEU A 164 -8.30 5.82 -5.97
C LEU A 164 -9.55 5.40 -5.18
N THR A 165 -9.71 5.85 -3.93
CA THR A 165 -10.68 5.30 -2.96
C THR A 165 -12.13 5.29 -3.46
N ALA A 166 -12.56 6.30 -4.20
CA ALA A 166 -13.96 6.42 -4.64
C ALA A 166 -14.19 5.93 -6.08
N LEU A 167 -13.28 5.13 -6.65
CA LEU A 167 -13.36 4.66 -8.03
C LEU A 167 -13.74 3.17 -8.11
N SER A 168 -14.44 2.78 -9.18
CA SER A 168 -14.70 1.37 -9.47
C SER A 168 -13.40 0.60 -9.78
N PRO A 169 -13.35 -0.73 -9.59
CA PRO A 169 -12.13 -1.54 -9.83
C PRO A 169 -11.52 -1.33 -11.22
N LYS A 170 -12.35 -1.22 -12.27
CA LYS A 170 -11.90 -0.94 -13.64
C LYS A 170 -11.21 0.41 -13.76
N LEU A 171 -11.81 1.46 -13.18
CA LEU A 171 -11.25 2.81 -13.21
C LEU A 171 -9.99 2.92 -12.36
N LYS A 172 -9.94 2.27 -11.21
CA LYS A 172 -8.71 2.15 -10.39
C LYS A 172 -7.55 1.57 -11.19
N TRP A 173 -7.79 0.47 -11.91
CA TRP A 173 -6.77 -0.18 -12.75
C TRP A 173 -6.26 0.76 -13.87
N GLN A 174 -7.20 1.41 -14.59
CA GLN A 174 -6.85 2.35 -15.66
C GLN A 174 -6.01 3.52 -15.12
N LEU A 175 -6.43 4.11 -14.01
CA LEU A 175 -5.75 5.27 -13.45
C LEU A 175 -4.35 4.91 -12.92
N ARG A 176 -4.20 3.76 -12.26
CA ARG A 176 -2.88 3.26 -11.84
C ARG A 176 -1.92 3.11 -13.00
N LYS A 177 -2.38 2.53 -14.13
CA LYS A 177 -1.56 2.38 -15.33
C LYS A 177 -1.09 3.74 -15.85
N LYS A 178 -1.99 4.72 -15.94
CA LYS A 178 -1.67 6.09 -16.39
C LYS A 178 -0.67 6.78 -15.45
N ILE A 179 -0.88 6.70 -14.13
CA ILE A 179 0.05 7.26 -13.12
C ILE A 179 1.44 6.61 -13.25
N LYS A 180 1.50 5.29 -13.39
CA LYS A 180 2.78 4.56 -13.52
C LYS A 180 3.53 4.93 -14.80
N THR A 181 2.82 5.19 -15.90
CA THR A 181 3.42 5.68 -17.13
C THR A 181 4.03 7.08 -16.94
N LEU A 182 3.28 8.03 -16.35
CA LEU A 182 3.78 9.37 -16.04
C LEU A 182 5.00 9.34 -15.15
N GLN A 183 4.95 8.54 -14.07
CA GLN A 183 6.06 8.41 -13.12
C GLN A 183 7.31 7.85 -13.79
N ARG A 184 7.18 6.82 -14.64
CA ARG A 184 8.32 6.22 -15.35
C ARG A 184 8.97 7.17 -16.33
N GLU A 185 8.18 7.96 -17.06
CA GLU A 185 8.70 8.96 -18.00
C GLU A 185 9.44 10.08 -17.27
N ASP A 186 8.85 10.59 -16.18
CA ASP A 186 9.43 11.67 -15.40
C ASP A 186 10.45 11.18 -14.38
N ARG A 187 10.51 9.86 -14.10
CA ARG A 187 11.31 9.23 -13.02
C ARG A 187 11.17 9.91 -11.66
N VAL A 188 10.02 10.57 -11.43
CA VAL A 188 9.80 11.32 -10.20
C VAL A 188 9.60 10.39 -9.02
N THR A 189 10.20 10.72 -7.88
CA THR A 189 9.96 10.00 -6.62
C THR A 189 8.50 10.16 -6.21
N MET A 190 7.83 9.03 -5.91
CA MET A 190 6.39 9.03 -5.64
C MET A 190 6.07 8.32 -4.33
N VAL A 191 5.25 8.96 -3.51
CA VAL A 191 4.67 8.33 -2.32
C VAL A 191 3.17 8.17 -2.53
N PHE A 192 2.71 6.94 -2.45
CA PHE A 192 1.33 6.55 -2.64
C PHE A 192 0.74 6.04 -1.32
N VAL A 193 -0.14 6.79 -0.71
CA VAL A 193 -0.83 6.40 0.52
C VAL A 193 -2.14 5.72 0.17
N THR A 194 -2.37 4.55 0.74
CA THR A 194 -3.63 3.81 0.57
C THR A 194 -3.90 2.91 1.79
N HIS A 195 -5.15 2.50 1.95
CA HIS A 195 -5.55 1.42 2.86
C HIS A 195 -5.90 0.13 2.08
N ASP A 196 -5.88 0.16 0.74
CA ASP A 196 -6.16 -0.99 -0.13
C ASP A 196 -4.85 -1.74 -0.41
N GLN A 197 -4.76 -2.98 0.12
CA GLN A 197 -3.60 -3.84 -0.04
C GLN A 197 -3.31 -4.17 -1.51
N THR A 198 -4.36 -4.40 -2.31
CA THR A 198 -4.21 -4.71 -3.74
C THR A 198 -3.58 -3.55 -4.49
N GLU A 199 -3.96 -2.32 -4.14
CA GLU A 199 -3.34 -1.13 -4.70
C GLU A 199 -1.86 -1.05 -4.34
N ALA A 200 -1.53 -1.14 -3.05
CA ALA A 200 -0.15 -1.04 -2.58
C ALA A 200 0.75 -2.11 -3.22
N LEU A 201 0.35 -3.38 -3.11
CA LEU A 201 1.17 -4.52 -3.56
C LEU A 201 1.32 -4.61 -5.10
N SER A 202 0.36 -4.08 -5.87
CA SER A 202 0.41 -4.14 -7.35
C SER A 202 1.04 -2.93 -8.01
N PHE A 203 1.24 -1.84 -7.27
CA PHE A 203 1.64 -0.55 -7.84
C PHE A 203 3.06 -0.14 -7.45
N ALA A 204 3.45 -0.33 -6.21
CA ALA A 204 4.69 0.18 -5.64
C ALA A 204 5.91 -0.70 -5.93
N ASP A 205 7.10 -0.10 -5.89
CA ASP A 205 8.38 -0.81 -5.91
C ASP A 205 8.68 -1.38 -4.51
N ARG A 206 8.43 -0.59 -3.45
CA ARG A 206 8.42 -1.05 -2.05
C ARG A 206 7.16 -0.59 -1.33
N VAL A 207 6.78 -1.34 -0.31
CA VAL A 207 5.63 -1.04 0.55
C VAL A 207 6.10 -0.90 1.99
N GLY A 208 5.75 0.22 2.61
CA GLY A 208 5.95 0.47 4.05
C GLY A 208 4.66 0.19 4.80
N ILE A 209 4.68 -0.79 5.68
CA ILE A 209 3.55 -1.10 6.57
C ILE A 209 3.66 -0.23 7.82
N ILE A 210 2.63 0.58 8.06
CA ILE A 210 2.58 1.52 9.19
C ILE A 210 1.51 1.08 10.17
N ASP A 211 1.89 0.94 11.43
CA ASP A 211 0.97 0.72 12.53
C ASP A 211 1.31 1.62 13.72
N ALA A 212 0.29 2.21 14.33
CA ALA A 212 0.38 3.07 15.53
C ALA A 212 1.52 4.11 15.49
N GLY A 213 1.78 4.71 14.31
CA GLY A 213 2.79 5.76 14.11
C GLY A 213 4.21 5.26 13.90
N THR A 214 4.42 3.96 13.74
CA THR A 214 5.72 3.33 13.49
C THR A 214 5.76 2.58 12.17
N LEU A 215 6.95 2.45 11.59
CA LEU A 215 7.19 1.60 10.42
C LEU A 215 7.45 0.17 10.90
N VAL A 216 6.52 -0.76 10.59
CA VAL A 216 6.62 -2.16 11.02
C VAL A 216 7.47 -3.00 10.07
N GLN A 217 7.29 -2.79 8.77
CA GLN A 217 8.08 -3.46 7.71
C GLN A 217 8.15 -2.58 6.48
N LEU A 218 9.29 -2.62 5.79
CA LEU A 218 9.53 -1.95 4.51
C LEU A 218 10.25 -2.91 3.58
N ASP A 219 9.57 -3.39 2.57
CA ASP A 219 10.12 -4.36 1.61
C ASP A 219 9.42 -4.28 0.25
N GLU A 220 9.92 -5.05 -0.71
CA GLU A 220 9.21 -5.33 -1.95
C GLU A 220 7.88 -6.06 -1.68
N PRO A 221 6.83 -5.84 -2.50
CA PRO A 221 5.52 -6.47 -2.34
C PRO A 221 5.55 -7.97 -2.12
N LYS A 222 6.41 -8.69 -2.87
CA LYS A 222 6.58 -10.14 -2.78
C LYS A 222 7.11 -10.54 -1.40
N THR A 223 8.16 -9.88 -0.93
CA THR A 223 8.78 -10.16 0.36
C THR A 223 7.80 -9.94 1.52
N ILE A 224 7.04 -8.83 1.49
CA ILE A 224 6.01 -8.56 2.51
C ILE A 224 4.96 -9.67 2.56
N TYR A 225 4.55 -10.19 1.40
CA TYR A 225 3.57 -11.27 1.33
C TYR A 225 4.15 -12.61 1.79
N GLU A 226 5.32 -12.99 1.28
CA GLU A 226 5.92 -14.31 1.53
C GLU A 226 6.66 -14.40 2.88
N ARG A 227 7.24 -13.29 3.36
CA ARG A 227 8.06 -13.23 4.59
C ARG A 227 7.68 -12.04 5.47
N PRO A 228 6.45 -12.01 6.02
CA PRO A 228 6.07 -10.97 6.96
C PRO A 228 6.94 -11.04 8.22
N LEU A 229 7.48 -9.88 8.65
CA LEU A 229 8.37 -9.82 9.81
C LEU A 229 7.65 -10.05 11.14
N THR A 230 6.32 -9.85 11.18
CA THR A 230 5.50 -10.06 12.39
C THR A 230 4.19 -10.76 12.04
N THR A 231 3.57 -11.37 13.05
CA THR A 231 2.23 -11.95 12.90
C THR A 231 1.20 -10.89 12.48
N PHE A 232 1.37 -9.63 12.96
CA PHE A 232 0.54 -8.49 12.52
C PHE A 232 0.61 -8.28 11.01
N VAL A 233 1.80 -8.21 10.43
CA VAL A 233 1.96 -8.05 8.97
C VAL A 233 1.40 -9.25 8.23
N GLY A 234 1.64 -10.46 8.73
CA GLY A 234 1.11 -11.69 8.14
C GLY A 234 -0.41 -11.74 8.07
N ASP A 235 -1.09 -11.34 9.15
CA ASP A 235 -2.56 -11.26 9.21
C ASP A 235 -3.10 -10.08 8.40
N PHE A 236 -2.43 -8.93 8.50
CA PHE A 236 -2.86 -7.71 7.81
C PHE A 236 -2.74 -7.82 6.29
N ILE A 237 -1.73 -8.53 5.76
CA ILE A 237 -1.48 -8.67 4.32
C ILE A 237 -2.07 -9.98 3.79
N GLY A 238 -2.89 -9.86 2.75
CA GLY A 238 -3.58 -10.98 2.10
C GLY A 238 -5.07 -11.04 2.42
N ASN A 239 -5.83 -11.68 1.54
CA ASN A 239 -7.25 -11.96 1.74
C ASN A 239 -7.55 -13.41 1.31
N PRO A 240 -7.67 -14.32 2.28
CA PRO A 240 -7.57 -14.11 3.73
C PRO A 240 -6.12 -13.82 4.17
N GLY A 241 -5.94 -13.22 5.35
CA GLY A 241 -4.65 -13.07 6.00
C GLY A 241 -4.01 -14.43 6.33
N MET A 242 -2.75 -14.41 6.80
CA MET A 242 -2.02 -15.63 7.20
C MET A 242 -2.72 -16.35 8.37
N ASN A 243 -2.70 -17.67 8.37
CA ASN A 243 -3.09 -18.45 9.53
C ASN A 243 -1.96 -18.49 10.54
N PHE A 244 -2.29 -18.45 11.85
CA PHE A 244 -1.34 -18.63 12.94
C PHE A 244 -1.88 -19.66 13.91
N LEU A 245 -1.13 -20.72 14.15
CA LEU A 245 -1.45 -21.76 15.11
C LEU A 245 -0.25 -22.02 16.01
N PRO A 246 -0.47 -22.58 17.22
CA PRO A 246 0.64 -23.05 18.04
C PRO A 246 1.51 -24.05 17.28
N VAL A 247 2.81 -24.00 17.47
CA VAL A 247 3.75 -24.86 16.74
C VAL A 247 3.46 -26.35 16.92
N GLU A 248 2.92 -26.73 18.07
CA GLU A 248 2.56 -28.11 18.41
C GLU A 248 1.42 -28.68 17.53
N ALA A 249 0.67 -27.81 16.85
CA ALA A 249 -0.39 -28.25 15.94
C ALA A 249 0.15 -29.07 14.75
N PHE A 250 1.37 -28.76 14.30
CA PHE A 250 1.99 -29.41 13.13
C PHE A 250 3.31 -30.09 13.43
N PHE A 251 4.01 -29.72 14.50
CA PHE A 251 5.38 -30.16 14.77
C PHE A 251 5.48 -30.75 16.18
N SER A 252 6.23 -31.84 16.33
CA SER A 252 6.58 -32.36 17.66
C SER A 252 7.62 -31.43 18.30
N LYS A 253 7.79 -31.53 19.65
CA LYS A 253 8.81 -30.77 20.37
C LYS A 253 10.24 -30.99 19.85
N HIS A 254 10.48 -32.11 19.18
CA HIS A 254 11.79 -32.47 18.61
C HIS A 254 11.98 -31.91 17.20
N ASP A 255 10.88 -31.65 16.48
CA ASP A 255 10.88 -31.18 15.10
C ASP A 255 10.77 -29.64 15.00
N SER A 256 10.31 -29.00 16.09
CA SER A 256 10.14 -27.54 16.12
C SER A 256 11.45 -26.84 16.48
N ARG A 257 11.66 -25.64 15.93
CA ARG A 257 12.76 -24.78 16.38
C ARG A 257 12.57 -24.42 17.86
N LYS A 258 13.62 -24.48 18.67
CA LYS A 258 13.55 -24.27 20.14
C LYS A 258 12.89 -22.96 20.57
N LYS A 259 12.90 -21.92 19.74
CA LYS A 259 12.33 -20.60 20.02
C LYS A 259 10.95 -20.37 19.40
N ALA A 260 10.45 -21.29 18.56
CA ALA A 260 9.18 -21.11 17.86
C ALA A 260 8.01 -21.35 18.81
N SER A 261 7.07 -20.39 18.83
CA SER A 261 5.79 -20.49 19.56
C SER A 261 4.62 -20.69 18.62
N LYS A 262 4.70 -20.11 17.40
CA LYS A 262 3.65 -20.18 16.39
C LYS A 262 4.20 -20.62 15.04
N VAL A 263 3.38 -21.34 14.29
CA VAL A 263 3.55 -21.57 12.86
C VAL A 263 2.58 -20.70 12.09
N GLY A 264 3.10 -19.94 11.11
CA GLY A 264 2.32 -19.12 10.21
C GLY A 264 2.31 -19.72 8.80
N PHE A 265 1.15 -19.73 8.14
CA PHE A 265 1.03 -20.19 6.77
C PHE A 265 -0.09 -19.50 6.01
N ARG A 266 0.12 -19.22 4.73
CA ARG A 266 -0.92 -18.68 3.85
C ARG A 266 -1.97 -19.76 3.56
N ALA A 267 -3.18 -19.35 3.24
CA ALA A 267 -4.27 -20.28 2.91
C ALA A 267 -3.94 -21.19 1.71
N GLU A 268 -3.15 -20.72 0.77
CA GLU A 268 -2.65 -21.47 -0.39
C GLU A 268 -1.39 -22.32 -0.10
N TRP A 269 -0.79 -22.19 1.08
CA TRP A 269 0.35 -23.01 1.52
C TRP A 269 -0.09 -24.25 2.30
N ALA A 270 -1.37 -24.53 2.30
CA ALA A 270 -1.95 -25.71 2.92
C ALA A 270 -2.86 -26.44 1.94
N GLU A 271 -2.87 -27.75 2.03
CA GLU A 271 -3.69 -28.65 1.24
C GLU A 271 -4.54 -29.55 2.17
N LEU A 272 -5.75 -29.91 1.71
CA LEU A 272 -6.58 -30.88 2.39
C LEU A 272 -6.30 -32.28 1.87
N ALA A 273 -6.13 -33.22 2.78
CA ALA A 273 -5.84 -34.63 2.55
C ALA A 273 -6.86 -35.51 3.28
N GLU A 274 -6.86 -36.80 3.02
CA GLU A 274 -7.64 -37.76 3.78
C GLU A 274 -7.22 -37.82 5.25
N VAL A 275 -8.15 -38.26 6.12
CA VAL A 275 -7.88 -38.35 7.55
C VAL A 275 -6.73 -39.35 7.80
N GLY A 276 -5.68 -38.87 8.47
CA GLY A 276 -4.47 -39.65 8.75
C GLY A 276 -3.26 -39.34 7.89
N GLU A 277 -3.45 -38.63 6.76
CA GLU A 277 -2.32 -38.25 5.87
C GLU A 277 -1.65 -36.90 6.26
N GLY A 278 -2.20 -36.16 7.22
CA GLY A 278 -1.67 -34.89 7.74
C GLY A 278 -1.48 -34.92 9.25
N ARG A 279 -0.65 -34.02 9.77
CA ARG A 279 -0.39 -33.91 11.22
C ARG A 279 -1.54 -33.29 12.00
N LEU A 280 -2.34 -32.41 11.36
CA LEU A 280 -3.47 -31.74 11.98
C LEU A 280 -4.78 -32.15 11.30
N SER A 281 -5.76 -32.58 12.10
CA SER A 281 -7.11 -32.88 11.63
C SER A 281 -8.10 -31.82 12.10
N GLY A 282 -9.13 -31.55 11.28
CA GLY A 282 -10.17 -30.60 11.64
C GLY A 282 -11.44 -30.84 10.81
N LYS A 283 -12.56 -30.29 11.32
CA LYS A 283 -13.86 -30.35 10.65
C LYS A 283 -14.00 -29.15 9.72
N VAL A 284 -14.38 -29.39 8.47
CA VAL A 284 -14.72 -28.32 7.52
C VAL A 284 -16.07 -27.72 7.92
N VAL A 285 -16.06 -26.46 8.34
CA VAL A 285 -17.26 -25.75 8.85
C VAL A 285 -17.88 -24.81 7.83
N GLY A 286 -17.16 -24.47 6.75
CA GLY A 286 -17.69 -23.59 5.71
C GLY A 286 -16.77 -23.52 4.49
N PHE A 287 -17.34 -22.99 3.40
CA PHE A 287 -16.64 -22.72 2.15
C PHE A 287 -17.21 -21.44 1.53
N GLU A 288 -16.31 -20.53 1.14
CA GLU A 288 -16.64 -19.29 0.46
C GLU A 288 -15.98 -19.27 -0.92
N ALA A 289 -16.79 -19.33 -1.97
CA ALA A 289 -16.30 -19.28 -3.34
C ALA A 289 -15.96 -17.84 -3.74
N ASP A 290 -14.78 -17.64 -4.29
CA ASP A 290 -14.37 -16.33 -4.85
C ASP A 290 -14.30 -16.34 -6.39
N ARG A 291 -14.17 -17.52 -7.00
CA ARG A 291 -14.11 -17.73 -8.45
C ARG A 291 -14.46 -19.15 -8.82
N THR A 292 -14.64 -19.38 -10.11
CA THR A 292 -14.71 -20.74 -10.69
C THR A 292 -13.38 -21.06 -11.36
N ARG A 293 -12.83 -22.25 -11.09
CA ARG A 293 -11.65 -22.81 -11.73
C ARG A 293 -11.95 -24.22 -12.20
N ASP A 294 -11.66 -24.53 -13.47
CA ASP A 294 -11.89 -25.84 -14.09
C ASP A 294 -13.34 -26.36 -13.85
N HIS A 295 -14.33 -25.48 -14.03
CA HIS A 295 -15.76 -25.71 -13.78
C HIS A 295 -16.13 -26.07 -12.33
N GLN A 296 -15.23 -25.86 -11.36
CA GLN A 296 -15.50 -26.06 -9.94
C GLN A 296 -15.37 -24.74 -9.16
N PRO A 297 -16.20 -24.54 -8.11
CA PRO A 297 -16.02 -23.44 -7.20
C PRO A 297 -14.64 -23.52 -6.53
N TYR A 298 -13.86 -22.45 -6.65
CA TYR A 298 -12.57 -22.27 -5.99
C TYR A 298 -12.68 -21.13 -4.99
N GLY A 299 -12.17 -21.32 -3.80
CA GLY A 299 -12.33 -20.32 -2.75
C GLY A 299 -11.63 -20.69 -1.45
N THR A 300 -12.11 -20.12 -0.37
CA THR A 300 -11.57 -20.31 0.97
C THR A 300 -12.42 -21.31 1.75
N THR A 301 -11.78 -22.34 2.27
CA THR A 301 -12.36 -23.37 3.15
C THR A 301 -12.00 -23.05 4.59
N TYR A 302 -12.99 -23.01 5.45
CA TYR A 302 -12.85 -22.77 6.88
C TYR A 302 -12.85 -24.10 7.64
N ILE A 303 -11.82 -24.34 8.44
CA ILE A 303 -11.62 -25.60 9.17
C ILE A 303 -11.48 -25.28 10.66
N HIS A 304 -12.24 -26.02 11.47
CA HIS A 304 -12.15 -25.95 12.92
C HIS A 304 -11.37 -27.16 13.46
N SER A 305 -10.29 -26.89 14.18
CA SER A 305 -9.46 -27.89 14.84
C SER A 305 -9.38 -27.64 16.35
N ASN A 306 -8.76 -28.55 17.08
CA ASN A 306 -8.49 -28.39 18.52
C ASN A 306 -7.52 -27.22 18.82
N PHE A 307 -6.76 -26.73 17.82
CA PHE A 307 -5.82 -25.63 17.95
C PHE A 307 -6.37 -24.29 17.45
N GLY A 308 -7.60 -24.28 16.94
CA GLY A 308 -8.26 -23.08 16.43
C GLY A 308 -8.78 -23.24 15.01
N GLN A 309 -9.27 -22.11 14.46
CA GLN A 309 -9.78 -22.04 13.11
C GLN A 309 -8.65 -21.72 12.13
N MET A 310 -8.69 -22.36 10.95
CA MET A 310 -7.77 -22.10 9.85
C MET A 310 -8.51 -21.99 8.53
N ARG A 311 -7.85 -21.36 7.56
CA ARG A 311 -8.34 -21.11 6.21
C ARG A 311 -7.40 -21.80 5.22
N VAL A 312 -7.98 -22.61 4.32
CA VAL A 312 -7.24 -23.30 3.25
C VAL A 312 -7.87 -22.97 1.91
N ARG A 313 -7.05 -22.68 0.91
CA ARG A 313 -7.52 -22.25 -0.40
C ARG A 313 -7.56 -23.42 -1.39
N GLY A 314 -8.70 -23.59 -2.08
CA GLY A 314 -8.86 -24.68 -3.04
C GLY A 314 -10.30 -24.89 -3.49
N ALA A 315 -10.55 -26.02 -4.18
CA ALA A 315 -11.86 -26.42 -4.68
C ALA A 315 -12.53 -27.45 -3.72
N TYR A 316 -12.67 -27.09 -2.45
CA TYR A 316 -13.04 -28.01 -1.36
C TYR A 316 -14.51 -27.92 -0.92
N GLN A 317 -15.40 -27.30 -1.69
CA GLN A 317 -16.82 -27.11 -1.34
C GLN A 317 -17.50 -28.43 -0.92
N ARG A 318 -17.19 -29.55 -1.59
CA ARG A 318 -17.78 -30.89 -1.33
C ARG A 318 -17.35 -31.51 0.01
N LEU A 319 -16.40 -30.89 0.70
CA LEU A 319 -15.88 -31.37 2.00
C LEU A 319 -16.57 -30.72 3.20
N VAL A 320 -17.48 -29.76 2.97
CA VAL A 320 -18.22 -29.12 4.09
C VAL A 320 -18.94 -30.18 4.93
N GLY A 321 -18.75 -30.10 6.25
CA GLY A 321 -19.25 -31.05 7.22
C GLY A 321 -18.35 -32.27 7.48
N LYS A 322 -17.35 -32.55 6.64
CA LYS A 322 -16.42 -33.67 6.78
C LYS A 322 -15.23 -33.31 7.66
N THR A 323 -14.63 -34.33 8.27
CA THR A 323 -13.32 -34.24 8.91
C THR A 323 -12.24 -34.48 7.83
N VAL A 324 -11.19 -33.69 7.87
CA VAL A 324 -10.08 -33.71 6.91
C VAL A 324 -8.76 -33.57 7.66
N SER A 325 -7.68 -34.02 7.04
CA SER A 325 -6.31 -33.69 7.47
C SER A 325 -5.78 -32.48 6.71
N VAL A 326 -4.91 -31.71 7.35
CA VAL A 326 -4.24 -30.53 6.76
C VAL A 326 -2.75 -30.81 6.66
N ARG A 327 -2.20 -30.64 5.45
CA ARG A 327 -0.79 -30.72 5.16
C ARG A 327 -0.25 -29.36 4.72
N LEU A 328 0.82 -28.89 5.32
CA LEU A 328 1.49 -27.66 4.91
C LEU A 328 2.48 -27.92 3.79
N THR A 329 2.40 -27.11 2.73
CA THR A 329 3.38 -27.09 1.63
C THR A 329 4.47 -26.06 1.86
N SER A 330 4.15 -25.01 2.64
CA SER A 330 5.09 -23.98 3.11
C SER A 330 4.62 -23.39 4.44
N HIS A 331 5.54 -22.89 5.24
CA HIS A 331 5.24 -22.28 6.52
C HIS A 331 6.40 -21.41 7.02
N LEU A 332 6.10 -20.56 8.00
CA LEU A 332 7.06 -19.72 8.71
C LEU A 332 6.94 -19.95 10.21
N PHE A 333 8.01 -19.72 10.95
CA PHE A 333 7.99 -19.78 12.40
C PHE A 333 8.08 -18.39 13.03
N PHE A 334 7.31 -18.19 14.09
CA PHE A 334 7.29 -16.94 14.86
C PHE A 334 7.58 -17.25 16.33
N ASP A 335 8.29 -16.34 16.99
CA ASP A 335 8.61 -16.45 18.40
C ASP A 335 7.43 -16.01 19.31
N SER A 336 7.66 -15.99 20.61
CA SER A 336 6.68 -15.53 21.61
C SER A 336 6.37 -14.03 21.53
N ASN A 337 7.20 -13.24 20.86
CA ASN A 337 7.01 -11.81 20.63
C ASN A 337 6.35 -11.53 19.28
N ASP A 338 5.80 -12.55 18.62
CA ASP A 338 5.15 -12.44 17.31
C ASP A 338 6.09 -12.02 16.16
N THR A 339 7.40 -12.25 16.31
CA THR A 339 8.42 -11.89 15.34
C THR A 339 8.87 -13.13 14.56
N LEU A 340 9.08 -12.95 13.24
CA LEU A 340 9.57 -13.98 12.33
C LEU A 340 10.95 -14.49 12.78
N ILE A 341 11.08 -15.80 12.88
CA ILE A 341 12.38 -16.47 13.12
C ILE A 341 13.03 -16.71 11.76
N ASN A 342 14.16 -16.05 11.52
CA ASN A 342 14.94 -16.26 10.30
C ASN A 342 15.60 -17.64 10.28
N GLU A 343 15.82 -18.20 9.07
CA GLU A 343 16.35 -19.55 8.89
C GLU A 343 17.83 -19.70 9.29
N ASP A 344 18.52 -18.55 9.45
CA ASP A 344 19.97 -18.49 9.71
C ASP A 344 20.31 -18.28 11.20
N GLY A 345 19.38 -18.55 12.14
CA GLY A 345 19.54 -18.39 13.60
C GLY A 345 19.54 -19.68 14.39
#